data_9c84acba834f42f8afd8ff0ffcef171c
#
_entry.id   9c84acba834f42f8afd8ff0ffcef171c
#
_cell.length_a   1.000
_cell.length_b   1.000
_cell.length_c   1.000
_cell.angle_alpha   90.00
_cell.angle_beta   90.00
_cell.angle_gamma   90.00
#
_symmetry.space_group_name_H-M   'P 1'
#
loop_
_entity.id
_entity.type
_entity.pdbx_description
1 polymer ?
#
loop_
_entity_poly.entity_id
_entity_poly.type
_entity_poly.pdbx_seq_one_letter_code
_entity_poly.pdbx_strand_id
1 'polypeptide(L)'
;MADTNPSSAHPPIPALPRYFSDEGARRRFLDSLFDRTAADYDSVERRLAFSTGAWYRRQALVRAGLAPGMRVLDVATGTGLVAREALAVVGPAGLVLGLDPSAGMLDEAKNLAIPLTRGLGEKLPYADASFDFVSMGFALRHVADLDALFAEMHRVLKPGGIACVLEITYPSRRLAAVPMRFFMTHVVPLASWSSRRRASARALMRFYWDTIAACVPPADVLAALARAGFAAPRRALILGLFSEYVARK
;
A
#
# COMPACT_ATOMS: atom_id res chain seq x y z
N MET A 1 -16.74 31.62 -19.70
CA MET A 1 -17.17 30.63 -18.72
C MET A 1 -16.57 29.30 -19.15
N ALA A 2 -15.46 28.90 -18.57
CA ALA A 2 -14.82 27.64 -18.89
C ALA A 2 -15.42 26.58 -17.94
N ASP A 3 -16.09 25.58 -18.53
CA ASP A 3 -16.56 24.40 -17.84
C ASP A 3 -15.36 23.67 -17.24
N THR A 4 -15.18 23.79 -15.95
CA THR A 4 -14.29 22.91 -15.19
C THR A 4 -15.01 21.56 -15.04
N ASN A 5 -14.78 20.68 -16.00
CA ASN A 5 -15.13 19.28 -15.89
C ASN A 5 -14.45 18.71 -14.62
N PRO A 6 -15.18 18.10 -13.66
CA PRO A 6 -14.55 17.48 -12.50
C PRO A 6 -13.60 16.41 -13.00
N SER A 7 -12.32 16.53 -12.59
CA SER A 7 -11.24 15.60 -12.87
C SER A 7 -11.76 14.15 -12.81
N SER A 8 -11.67 13.44 -13.92
CA SER A 8 -12.02 12.03 -13.98
C SER A 8 -11.04 11.28 -13.11
N ALA A 9 -11.49 10.77 -11.96
CA ALA A 9 -10.68 9.97 -11.07
C ALA A 9 -10.01 8.81 -11.84
N HIS A 10 -8.73 8.56 -11.59
CA HIS A 10 -7.96 7.46 -12.18
C HIS A 10 -7.78 6.34 -11.14
N PRO A 11 -8.79 5.47 -10.94
CA PRO A 11 -8.70 4.39 -9.98
C PRO A 11 -7.68 3.34 -10.45
N PRO A 12 -6.87 2.78 -9.52
CA PRO A 12 -5.88 1.74 -9.83
C PRO A 12 -6.49 0.39 -10.20
N ILE A 13 -7.78 0.20 -9.92
CA ILE A 13 -8.54 -0.97 -10.34
C ILE A 13 -9.88 -0.54 -10.95
N PRO A 14 -10.41 -1.26 -11.95
CA PRO A 14 -11.74 -1.03 -12.48
C PRO A 14 -12.80 -1.36 -11.41
N ALA A 15 -14.04 -0.95 -11.66
CA ALA A 15 -15.14 -1.37 -10.81
C ALA A 15 -15.20 -2.90 -10.69
N LEU A 16 -15.35 -3.38 -9.45
CA LEU A 16 -15.50 -4.81 -9.14
C LEU A 16 -16.93 -5.08 -8.63
N PRO A 17 -17.94 -5.26 -9.52
CA PRO A 17 -19.35 -5.36 -9.13
C PRO A 17 -19.65 -6.50 -8.16
N ARG A 18 -18.78 -7.50 -8.09
CA ARG A 18 -18.86 -8.61 -7.11
C ARG A 18 -18.73 -8.15 -5.67
N TYR A 19 -18.02 -7.02 -5.43
CA TYR A 19 -17.72 -6.54 -4.09
C TYR A 19 -18.44 -5.24 -3.75
N PHE A 20 -18.60 -4.33 -4.70
CA PHE A 20 -19.21 -3.02 -4.49
C PHE A 20 -19.82 -2.45 -5.78
N SER A 21 -20.89 -1.66 -5.62
CA SER A 21 -21.64 -1.06 -6.72
C SER A 21 -21.13 0.32 -7.14
N ASP A 22 -20.55 1.06 -6.20
CA ASP A 22 -20.10 2.45 -6.37
C ASP A 22 -18.96 2.76 -5.41
N GLU A 23 -18.38 3.97 -5.51
CA GLU A 23 -17.25 4.38 -4.71
C GLU A 23 -17.57 4.45 -3.20
N GLY A 24 -18.76 4.89 -2.83
CA GLY A 24 -19.21 4.90 -1.42
C GLY A 24 -19.32 3.48 -0.86
N ALA A 25 -19.87 2.54 -1.64
CA ALA A 25 -19.92 1.13 -1.28
C ALA A 25 -18.53 0.51 -1.20
N ARG A 26 -17.62 0.87 -2.13
CA ARG A 26 -16.22 0.45 -2.10
C ARG A 26 -15.55 0.86 -0.80
N ARG A 27 -15.67 2.11 -0.41
CA ARG A 27 -15.09 2.64 0.83
C ARG A 27 -15.61 1.88 2.05
N ARG A 28 -16.94 1.76 2.19
CA ARG A 28 -17.54 1.00 3.31
C ARG A 28 -17.10 -0.46 3.33
N PHE A 29 -16.97 -1.07 2.16
CA PHE A 29 -16.49 -2.45 2.05
C PHE A 29 -15.04 -2.58 2.52
N LEU A 30 -14.14 -1.70 2.06
CA LEU A 30 -12.71 -1.70 2.46
C LEU A 30 -12.56 -1.45 3.95
N ASP A 31 -13.21 -0.42 4.50
CA ASP A 31 -13.18 -0.13 5.94
C ASP A 31 -13.61 -1.36 6.74
N SER A 32 -14.76 -1.93 6.40
CA SER A 32 -15.29 -3.12 7.07
C SER A 32 -14.40 -4.37 6.91
N LEU A 33 -13.76 -4.55 5.76
CA LEU A 33 -12.87 -5.67 5.51
C LEU A 33 -11.60 -5.55 6.36
N PHE A 34 -10.94 -4.40 6.31
CA PHE A 34 -9.68 -4.18 7.02
C PHE A 34 -9.88 -4.10 8.53
N ASP A 35 -10.92 -3.43 9.03
CA ASP A 35 -11.24 -3.40 10.46
C ASP A 35 -11.46 -4.81 11.03
N ARG A 36 -12.20 -5.67 10.31
CA ARG A 36 -12.46 -7.06 10.77
C ARG A 36 -11.24 -7.98 10.67
N THR A 37 -10.31 -7.70 9.80
CA THR A 37 -9.15 -8.57 9.56
C THR A 37 -7.88 -8.07 10.25
N ALA A 38 -7.88 -6.87 10.84
CA ALA A 38 -6.71 -6.23 11.44
C ALA A 38 -5.97 -7.14 12.43
N ALA A 39 -6.66 -7.71 13.40
CA ALA A 39 -6.08 -8.57 14.44
C ALA A 39 -5.38 -9.85 13.88
N ASP A 40 -5.81 -10.32 12.72
CA ASP A 40 -5.25 -11.52 12.09
C ASP A 40 -4.29 -11.18 10.93
N TYR A 41 -4.24 -9.90 10.52
CA TYR A 41 -3.55 -9.44 9.31
C TYR A 41 -2.08 -9.84 9.29
N ASP A 42 -1.33 -9.52 10.33
CA ASP A 42 0.10 -9.83 10.42
C ASP A 42 0.37 -11.34 10.37
N SER A 43 -0.54 -12.15 10.91
CA SER A 43 -0.40 -13.60 10.88
C SER A 43 -0.65 -14.18 9.48
N VAL A 44 -1.58 -13.59 8.73
CA VAL A 44 -1.86 -13.96 7.33
C VAL A 44 -0.71 -13.52 6.44
N GLU A 45 -0.23 -12.28 6.60
CA GLU A 45 0.91 -11.74 5.86
C GLU A 45 2.18 -12.56 6.07
N ARG A 46 2.49 -12.91 7.31
CA ARG A 46 3.67 -13.71 7.65
C ARG A 46 3.66 -15.07 6.95
N ARG A 47 2.50 -15.72 6.82
CA ARG A 47 2.35 -16.97 6.08
C ARG A 47 2.48 -16.78 4.59
N LEU A 48 1.86 -15.70 4.06
CA LEU A 48 1.94 -15.34 2.64
C LEU A 48 3.38 -15.07 2.21
N ALA A 49 4.15 -14.39 3.04
CA ALA A 49 5.54 -14.00 2.78
C ALA A 49 6.58 -15.01 3.33
N PHE A 50 6.19 -16.20 3.81
CA PHE A 50 7.10 -17.18 4.42
C PHE A 50 8.03 -16.56 5.47
N SER A 51 7.53 -15.63 6.27
CA SER A 51 8.26 -14.85 7.27
C SER A 51 9.41 -13.97 6.74
N THR A 52 9.54 -13.81 5.42
CA THR A 52 10.60 -12.97 4.81
C THR A 52 10.14 -11.52 4.58
N GLY A 53 8.88 -11.20 4.86
CA GLY A 53 8.28 -9.91 4.54
C GLY A 53 8.98 -8.73 5.21
N ALA A 54 9.37 -8.84 6.47
CA ALA A 54 10.10 -7.79 7.20
C ALA A 54 11.44 -7.47 6.53
N TRP A 55 12.25 -8.50 6.26
CA TRP A 55 13.53 -8.35 5.56
C TRP A 55 13.35 -7.71 4.19
N TYR A 56 12.38 -8.19 3.40
CA TYR A 56 12.11 -7.63 2.08
C TYR A 56 11.75 -6.14 2.14
N ARG A 57 10.83 -5.73 3.03
CA ARG A 57 10.42 -4.32 3.20
C ARG A 57 11.61 -3.44 3.55
N ARG A 58 12.43 -3.87 4.54
CA ARG A 58 13.64 -3.12 4.92
C ARG A 58 14.58 -2.94 3.75
N GLN A 59 14.87 -4.01 3.00
CA GLN A 59 15.76 -3.93 1.83
C GLN A 59 15.17 -3.03 0.73
N ALA A 60 13.87 -3.07 0.50
CA ALA A 60 13.19 -2.22 -0.48
C ALA A 60 13.30 -0.74 -0.11
N LEU A 61 13.05 -0.39 1.15
CA LEU A 61 13.18 0.99 1.64
C LEU A 61 14.64 1.51 1.53
N VAL A 62 15.62 0.68 1.89
CA VAL A 62 17.05 1.04 1.77
C VAL A 62 17.44 1.22 0.29
N ARG A 63 17.02 0.31 -0.60
CA ARG A 63 17.24 0.45 -2.05
C ARG A 63 16.59 1.70 -2.63
N ALA A 64 15.45 2.10 -2.09
CA ALA A 64 14.78 3.34 -2.49
C ALA A 64 15.55 4.59 -2.06
N GLY A 65 16.40 4.50 -1.05
CA GLY A 65 17.22 5.59 -0.53
C GLY A 65 16.82 6.07 0.87
N LEU A 66 16.03 5.29 1.62
CA LEU A 66 15.76 5.60 3.04
C LEU A 66 17.07 5.54 3.83
N ALA A 67 17.32 6.56 4.64
CA ALA A 67 18.56 6.73 5.39
C ALA A 67 18.29 7.13 6.87
N PRO A 68 19.28 6.93 7.76
CA PRO A 68 19.19 7.39 9.15
C PRO A 68 18.86 8.88 9.27
N GLY A 69 18.04 9.21 10.26
CA GLY A 69 17.65 10.60 10.57
C GLY A 69 16.52 11.17 9.71
N MET A 70 16.06 10.47 8.67
CA MET A 70 14.97 10.95 7.80
C MET A 70 13.63 11.03 8.52
N ARG A 71 12.79 12.00 8.09
CA ARG A 71 11.37 12.09 8.46
C ARG A 71 10.54 11.34 7.41
N VAL A 72 9.82 10.33 7.84
CA VAL A 72 9.07 9.39 7.00
C VAL A 72 7.59 9.52 7.25
N LEU A 73 6.78 9.52 6.20
CA LEU A 73 5.35 9.26 6.25
C LEU A 73 5.06 7.91 5.58
N ASP A 74 4.46 7.00 6.32
CA ASP A 74 3.95 5.73 5.78
C ASP A 74 2.45 5.86 5.52
N VAL A 75 2.07 5.96 4.26
CA VAL A 75 0.69 6.15 3.79
C VAL A 75 0.02 4.79 3.62
N ALA A 76 -1.20 4.65 4.13
CA ALA A 76 -1.89 3.37 4.29
C ALA A 76 -1.02 2.38 5.09
N THR A 77 -0.59 2.84 6.26
CA THR A 77 0.36 2.11 7.11
C THR A 77 -0.17 0.76 7.60
N GLY A 78 -1.49 0.56 7.62
CA GLY A 78 -2.13 -0.65 8.11
C GLY A 78 -1.75 -0.93 9.56
N THR A 79 -1.32 -2.15 9.85
CA THR A 79 -0.80 -2.58 11.15
C THR A 79 0.64 -2.09 11.41
N GLY A 80 1.21 -1.28 10.49
CA GLY A 80 2.53 -0.68 10.64
C GLY A 80 3.71 -1.53 10.18
N LEU A 81 3.50 -2.53 9.32
CA LEU A 81 4.58 -3.43 8.89
C LEU A 81 5.69 -2.72 8.11
N VAL A 82 5.37 -1.73 7.27
CA VAL A 82 6.36 -0.90 6.55
C VAL A 82 6.95 0.14 7.49
N ALA A 83 6.11 0.83 8.29
CA ALA A 83 6.54 1.82 9.28
C ALA A 83 7.55 1.24 10.28
N ARG A 84 7.35 -0.01 10.74
CA ARG A 84 8.30 -0.72 11.62
C ARG A 84 9.69 -0.85 11.00
N GLU A 85 9.75 -1.22 9.73
CA GLU A 85 11.02 -1.36 9.03
C GLU A 85 11.65 -0.01 8.72
N ALA A 86 10.83 1.01 8.41
CA ALA A 86 11.31 2.38 8.27
C ALA A 86 11.91 2.90 9.58
N LEU A 87 11.24 2.67 10.73
CA LEU A 87 11.74 3.06 12.05
C LEU A 87 13.09 2.44 12.37
N ALA A 88 13.27 1.15 12.03
CA ALA A 88 14.55 0.45 12.21
C ALA A 88 15.69 1.03 11.36
N VAL A 89 15.37 1.61 10.17
CA VAL A 89 16.37 2.22 9.29
C VAL A 89 16.71 3.65 9.72
N VAL A 90 15.69 4.47 10.02
CA VAL A 90 15.93 5.88 10.35
C VAL A 90 16.55 6.07 11.73
N GLY A 91 16.36 5.11 12.64
CA GLY A 91 16.93 5.11 13.98
C GLY A 91 16.41 6.25 14.87
N PRO A 92 17.05 6.49 16.02
CA PRO A 92 16.55 7.42 17.04
C PRO A 92 16.58 8.90 16.62
N ALA A 93 17.36 9.26 15.61
CA ALA A 93 17.42 10.62 15.08
C ALA A 93 16.35 10.88 14.01
N GLY A 94 15.67 9.85 13.53
CA GLY A 94 14.61 9.94 12.54
C GLY A 94 13.22 10.03 13.16
N LEU A 95 12.22 10.21 12.30
CA LEU A 95 10.82 10.25 12.70
C LEU A 95 9.99 9.47 11.68
N VAL A 96 9.12 8.58 12.14
CA VAL A 96 8.15 7.87 11.30
C VAL A 96 6.75 8.19 11.78
N LEU A 97 5.88 8.60 10.84
CA LEU A 97 4.45 8.78 11.07
C LEU A 97 3.68 7.77 10.20
N GLY A 98 2.57 7.27 10.72
CA GLY A 98 1.65 6.39 9.99
C GLY A 98 0.31 7.07 9.73
N LEU A 99 -0.25 6.85 8.53
CA LEU A 99 -1.60 7.30 8.19
C LEU A 99 -2.37 6.12 7.58
N ASP A 100 -3.59 5.88 8.06
CA ASP A 100 -4.49 4.84 7.52
C ASP A 100 -5.97 5.25 7.69
N PRO A 101 -6.88 4.92 6.76
CA PRO A 101 -8.29 5.17 6.92
C PRO A 101 -8.97 4.21 7.94
N SER A 102 -8.46 3.00 8.12
CA SER A 102 -9.02 1.98 9.00
C SER A 102 -8.63 2.20 10.45
N ALA A 103 -9.63 2.37 11.32
CA ALA A 103 -9.40 2.49 12.76
C ALA A 103 -8.85 1.20 13.36
N GLY A 104 -9.36 0.03 12.92
CA GLY A 104 -8.87 -1.27 13.39
C GLY A 104 -7.41 -1.52 13.04
N MET A 105 -6.97 -1.13 11.84
CA MET A 105 -5.56 -1.21 11.45
C MET A 105 -4.67 -0.32 12.32
N LEU A 106 -5.09 0.93 12.56
CA LEU A 106 -4.35 1.86 13.42
C LEU A 106 -4.29 1.37 14.87
N ASP A 107 -5.32 0.70 15.37
CA ASP A 107 -5.30 0.13 16.72
C ASP A 107 -4.20 -0.93 16.87
N GLU A 108 -4.00 -1.78 15.88
CA GLU A 108 -2.88 -2.73 15.86
C GLU A 108 -1.52 -2.04 15.74
N ALA A 109 -1.43 -0.93 14.98
CA ALA A 109 -0.20 -0.16 14.80
C ALA A 109 0.26 0.61 16.04
N LYS A 110 -0.60 0.82 17.05
CA LYS A 110 -0.26 1.55 18.30
C LYS A 110 0.96 0.95 19.03
N ASN A 111 1.21 -0.34 18.86
CA ASN A 111 2.36 -1.03 19.45
C ASN A 111 3.71 -0.51 18.93
N LEU A 112 3.74 0.25 17.83
CA LEU A 112 4.97 0.83 17.30
C LEU A 112 5.40 2.11 18.01
N ALA A 113 4.53 2.70 18.85
CA ALA A 113 4.77 3.97 19.54
C ALA A 113 5.18 5.12 18.60
N ILE A 114 4.59 5.17 17.39
CA ILE A 114 4.74 6.26 16.43
C ILE A 114 3.46 7.10 16.36
N PRO A 115 3.53 8.38 15.96
CA PRO A 115 2.35 9.19 15.69
C PRO A 115 1.50 8.54 14.58
N LEU A 116 0.22 8.31 14.87
CA LEU A 116 -0.75 7.71 13.96
C LEU A 116 -1.87 8.70 13.66
N THR A 117 -2.25 8.81 12.39
CA THR A 117 -3.32 9.69 11.92
C THR A 117 -4.34 8.90 11.13
N ARG A 118 -5.63 9.08 11.43
CA ARG A 118 -6.69 8.52 10.59
C ARG A 118 -6.95 9.44 9.41
N GLY A 119 -6.79 8.93 8.17
CA GLY A 119 -6.97 9.75 6.97
C GLY A 119 -6.78 8.95 5.69
N LEU A 120 -6.99 9.64 4.56
CA LEU A 120 -6.84 9.09 3.23
C LEU A 120 -5.53 9.57 2.59
N GLY A 121 -4.91 8.72 1.79
CA GLY A 121 -3.71 9.07 1.04
C GLY A 121 -3.95 10.16 -0.01
N GLU A 122 -5.17 10.26 -0.55
CA GLU A 122 -5.58 11.26 -1.52
C GLU A 122 -5.85 12.66 -0.92
N LYS A 123 -5.77 12.78 0.41
CA LYS A 123 -5.91 14.04 1.16
C LYS A 123 -5.13 13.97 2.45
N LEU A 124 -3.84 14.24 2.39
CA LEU A 124 -2.93 14.14 3.52
C LEU A 124 -3.05 15.35 4.45
N PRO A 125 -3.31 15.18 5.76
CA PRO A 125 -3.46 16.29 6.72
C PRO A 125 -2.10 16.80 7.20
N TYR A 126 -1.14 16.95 6.30
CA TYR A 126 0.21 17.43 6.60
C TYR A 126 0.56 18.63 5.72
N ALA A 127 1.44 19.50 6.23
CA ALA A 127 1.93 20.64 5.48
C ALA A 127 2.84 20.22 4.30
N ASP A 128 2.98 21.10 3.32
CA ASP A 128 3.90 20.94 2.20
C ASP A 128 5.34 20.77 2.70
N ALA A 129 6.13 20.02 1.95
CA ALA A 129 7.57 19.85 2.18
C ALA A 129 7.93 19.43 3.62
N SER A 130 7.14 18.53 4.23
CA SER A 130 7.30 18.09 5.62
C SER A 130 8.14 16.84 5.79
N PHE A 131 8.29 16.00 4.73
CA PHE A 131 8.91 14.70 4.81
C PHE A 131 10.06 14.53 3.83
N ASP A 132 11.08 13.78 4.25
CA ASP A 132 12.21 13.40 3.41
C ASP A 132 11.87 12.16 2.56
N PHE A 133 10.98 11.31 3.10
CA PHE A 133 10.59 10.04 2.47
C PHE A 133 9.09 9.77 2.71
N VAL A 134 8.39 9.32 1.68
CA VAL A 134 6.99 8.84 1.78
C VAL A 134 6.94 7.42 1.26
N SER A 135 6.44 6.49 2.09
CA SER A 135 6.22 5.10 1.71
C SER A 135 4.74 4.75 1.61
N MET A 136 4.43 3.74 0.81
CA MET A 136 3.16 3.03 0.78
C MET A 136 3.45 1.56 0.49
N GLY A 137 2.95 0.65 1.33
CA GLY A 137 3.17 -0.78 1.14
C GLY A 137 1.91 -1.58 0.86
N PHE A 138 1.79 -2.13 -0.36
CA PHE A 138 0.74 -3.09 -0.77
C PHE A 138 -0.70 -2.55 -0.68
N ALA A 139 -0.86 -1.24 -0.73
CA ALA A 139 -2.14 -0.56 -0.61
C ALA A 139 -2.57 0.20 -1.88
N LEU A 140 -1.68 0.32 -2.88
CA LEU A 140 -1.92 1.12 -4.08
C LEU A 140 -3.24 0.77 -4.78
N ARG A 141 -3.56 -0.52 -4.88
CA ARG A 141 -4.79 -1.02 -5.51
C ARG A 141 -6.08 -0.70 -4.72
N HIS A 142 -5.95 -0.12 -3.52
CA HIS A 142 -7.09 0.22 -2.66
C HIS A 142 -7.40 1.72 -2.62
N VAL A 143 -6.61 2.58 -3.26
CA VAL A 143 -6.89 4.01 -3.36
C VAL A 143 -8.01 4.30 -4.37
N ALA A 144 -8.64 5.45 -4.26
CA ALA A 144 -9.72 5.85 -5.17
C ALA A 144 -9.18 6.51 -6.44
N ASP A 145 -8.08 7.25 -6.32
CA ASP A 145 -7.49 8.05 -7.38
C ASP A 145 -5.97 8.11 -7.26
N LEU A 146 -5.27 7.57 -8.27
CA LEU A 146 -3.81 7.58 -8.32
C LEU A 146 -3.22 8.98 -8.47
N ASP A 147 -3.85 9.84 -9.26
CA ASP A 147 -3.36 11.18 -9.52
C ASP A 147 -3.47 12.05 -8.26
N ALA A 148 -4.60 11.96 -7.55
CA ALA A 148 -4.78 12.63 -6.26
C ALA A 148 -3.79 12.11 -5.20
N LEU A 149 -3.61 10.78 -5.09
CA LEU A 149 -2.65 10.19 -4.18
C LEU A 149 -1.23 10.71 -4.43
N PHE A 150 -0.76 10.62 -5.68
CA PHE A 150 0.62 10.99 -5.99
C PHE A 150 0.84 12.51 -5.94
N ALA A 151 -0.17 13.33 -6.25
CA ALA A 151 -0.10 14.77 -6.04
C ALA A 151 0.10 15.12 -4.54
N GLU A 152 -0.64 14.47 -3.65
CA GLU A 152 -0.49 14.66 -2.20
C GLU A 152 0.86 14.15 -1.68
N MET A 153 1.31 12.96 -2.13
CA MET A 153 2.65 12.46 -1.79
C MET A 153 3.74 13.44 -2.25
N HIS A 154 3.62 13.97 -3.48
CA HIS A 154 4.54 14.97 -4.00
C HIS A 154 4.48 16.27 -3.19
N ARG A 155 3.29 16.76 -2.84
CA ARG A 155 3.11 18.00 -2.08
C ARG A 155 3.82 17.94 -0.73
N VAL A 156 3.62 16.85 0.03
CA VAL A 156 4.17 16.73 1.39
C VAL A 156 5.67 16.39 1.42
N LEU A 157 6.24 15.91 0.32
CA LEU A 157 7.67 15.69 0.21
C LEU A 157 8.45 16.99 0.10
N LYS A 158 9.59 17.06 0.76
CA LYS A 158 10.59 18.14 0.56
C LYS A 158 11.19 18.06 -0.84
N PRO A 159 11.73 19.17 -1.38
CA PRO A 159 12.56 19.11 -2.59
C PRO A 159 13.67 18.05 -2.45
N GLY A 160 13.81 17.17 -3.46
CA GLY A 160 14.71 16.03 -3.42
C GLY A 160 14.23 14.83 -2.60
N GLY A 161 13.07 14.92 -1.95
CA GLY A 161 12.46 13.83 -1.20
C GLY A 161 12.04 12.64 -2.08
N ILE A 162 11.84 11.50 -1.48
CA ILE A 162 11.65 10.21 -2.18
C ILE A 162 10.26 9.65 -1.89
N ALA A 163 9.56 9.26 -2.94
CA ALA A 163 8.38 8.39 -2.86
C ALA A 163 8.78 6.94 -3.15
N CYS A 164 8.32 6.00 -2.33
CA CYS A 164 8.52 4.56 -2.48
C CYS A 164 7.21 3.80 -2.30
N VAL A 165 6.72 3.19 -3.37
CA VAL A 165 5.50 2.39 -3.35
C VAL A 165 5.83 0.94 -3.64
N LEU A 166 5.45 0.05 -2.72
CA LEU A 166 5.60 -1.40 -2.85
C LEU A 166 4.25 -2.00 -3.23
N GLU A 167 4.21 -2.84 -4.26
CA GLU A 167 2.97 -3.50 -4.67
C GLU A 167 3.22 -4.91 -5.20
N ILE A 168 2.22 -5.79 -5.04
CA ILE A 168 2.23 -7.12 -5.64
C ILE A 168 1.76 -7.00 -7.08
N THR A 169 2.56 -7.50 -8.01
CA THR A 169 2.25 -7.47 -9.44
C THR A 169 1.70 -8.82 -9.89
N TYR A 170 0.66 -8.78 -10.70
CA TYR A 170 0.17 -9.98 -11.36
C TYR A 170 1.28 -10.63 -12.19
N PRO A 171 1.52 -11.94 -12.06
CA PRO A 171 2.58 -12.62 -12.79
C PRO A 171 2.42 -12.46 -14.29
N SER A 172 3.48 -12.03 -14.99
CA SER A 172 3.47 -11.86 -16.44
C SER A 172 3.26 -13.19 -17.21
N ARG A 173 3.71 -14.30 -16.61
CA ARG A 173 3.48 -15.64 -17.16
C ARG A 173 2.19 -16.22 -16.58
N ARG A 174 1.18 -16.45 -17.43
CA ARG A 174 -0.11 -17.04 -17.03
C ARG A 174 0.04 -18.35 -16.26
N LEU A 175 1.02 -19.18 -16.61
CA LEU A 175 1.32 -20.44 -15.91
C LEU A 175 1.76 -20.22 -14.45
N ALA A 176 2.39 -19.10 -14.11
CA ALA A 176 2.77 -18.77 -12.74
C ALA A 176 1.59 -18.23 -11.92
N ALA A 177 0.57 -17.68 -12.58
CA ALA A 177 -0.62 -17.15 -11.91
C ALA A 177 -1.48 -18.25 -11.27
N VAL A 178 -1.54 -19.43 -11.89
CA VAL A 178 -2.37 -20.56 -11.39
C VAL A 178 -1.89 -21.06 -10.03
N PRO A 179 -0.62 -21.44 -9.83
CA PRO A 179 -0.14 -21.90 -8.52
C PRO A 179 -0.18 -20.80 -7.48
N MET A 180 0.09 -19.55 -7.86
CA MET A 180 -0.01 -18.41 -6.94
C MET A 180 -1.44 -18.19 -6.46
N ARG A 181 -2.42 -18.21 -7.36
CA ARG A 181 -3.84 -18.14 -6.99
C ARG A 181 -4.23 -19.26 -6.04
N PHE A 182 -3.85 -20.49 -6.37
CA PHE A 182 -4.13 -21.66 -5.52
C PHE A 182 -3.50 -21.49 -4.13
N PHE A 183 -2.24 -21.09 -4.06
CA PHE A 183 -1.55 -20.82 -2.80
C PHE A 183 -2.29 -19.78 -1.96
N MET A 184 -2.57 -18.60 -2.54
CA MET A 184 -3.26 -17.52 -1.82
C MET A 184 -4.66 -17.90 -1.35
N THR A 185 -5.47 -18.53 -2.23
CA THR A 185 -6.91 -18.74 -1.94
C THR A 185 -7.21 -20.02 -1.17
N HIS A 186 -6.29 -20.98 -1.11
CA HIS A 186 -6.50 -22.27 -0.46
C HIS A 186 -5.45 -22.54 0.64
N VAL A 187 -4.15 -22.42 0.33
CA VAL A 187 -3.08 -22.81 1.27
C VAL A 187 -3.00 -21.83 2.44
N VAL A 188 -2.92 -20.53 2.17
CA VAL A 188 -2.83 -19.50 3.23
C VAL A 188 -4.02 -19.56 4.20
N PRO A 189 -5.30 -19.64 3.74
CA PRO A 189 -6.43 -19.79 4.65
C PRO A 189 -6.45 -21.09 5.45
N LEU A 190 -6.00 -22.22 4.87
CA LEU A 190 -5.95 -23.51 5.56
C LEU A 190 -4.98 -23.49 6.74
N ALA A 191 -3.91 -22.71 6.66
CA ALA A 191 -2.96 -22.52 7.74
C ALA A 191 -3.51 -21.71 8.93
N SER A 192 -4.75 -21.21 8.86
CA SER A 192 -5.38 -20.46 9.96
C SER A 192 -5.98 -21.41 11.00
N TRP A 193 -5.73 -21.13 12.31
CA TRP A 193 -6.03 -22.04 13.43
C TRP A 193 -7.53 -22.34 13.61
N SER A 194 -8.43 -21.35 13.45
CA SER A 194 -9.87 -21.53 13.70
C SER A 194 -10.70 -21.43 12.43
N SER A 195 -11.94 -21.99 12.44
CA SER A 195 -12.86 -21.92 11.31
C SER A 195 -13.29 -20.47 10.97
N ARG A 196 -13.48 -19.61 11.98
CA ARG A 196 -13.77 -18.18 11.76
C ARG A 196 -12.61 -17.46 11.10
N ARG A 197 -11.38 -17.66 11.61
CA ARG A 197 -10.16 -17.10 11.02
C ARG A 197 -9.92 -17.60 9.59
N ARG A 198 -10.24 -18.87 9.30
CA ARG A 198 -10.18 -19.42 7.93
C ARG A 198 -11.14 -18.74 6.98
N ALA A 199 -12.37 -18.45 7.41
CA ALA A 199 -13.35 -17.76 6.59
C ALA A 199 -12.91 -16.32 6.27
N SER A 200 -12.46 -15.57 7.27
CA SER A 200 -11.93 -14.21 7.11
C SER A 200 -10.68 -14.18 6.21
N ALA A 201 -9.71 -15.06 6.46
CA ALA A 201 -8.51 -15.18 5.63
C ALA A 201 -8.83 -15.57 4.18
N ARG A 202 -9.84 -16.44 3.96
CA ARG A 202 -10.26 -16.83 2.62
C ARG A 202 -10.93 -15.68 1.88
N ALA A 203 -11.77 -14.90 2.54
CA ALA A 203 -12.41 -13.71 1.97
C ALA A 203 -11.34 -12.66 1.59
N LEU A 204 -10.40 -12.37 2.50
CA LEU A 204 -9.31 -11.44 2.29
C LEU A 204 -8.41 -11.88 1.12
N MET A 205 -8.01 -13.14 1.07
CA MET A 205 -7.13 -13.66 0.02
C MET A 205 -7.79 -13.70 -1.37
N ARG A 206 -9.11 -13.97 -1.43
CA ARG A 206 -9.86 -13.84 -2.69
C ARG A 206 -9.90 -12.41 -3.17
N PHE A 207 -10.25 -11.48 -2.29
CA PHE A 207 -10.27 -10.06 -2.60
C PHE A 207 -8.88 -9.57 -3.05
N TYR A 208 -7.81 -9.98 -2.37
CA TYR A 208 -6.44 -9.65 -2.76
C TYR A 208 -6.10 -10.18 -4.15
N TRP A 209 -6.42 -11.45 -4.43
CA TRP A 209 -6.18 -12.00 -5.76
C TRP A 209 -6.93 -11.23 -6.85
N ASP A 210 -8.23 -10.96 -6.63
CA ASP A 210 -9.06 -10.29 -7.63
C ASP A 210 -8.59 -8.84 -7.86
N THR A 211 -8.15 -8.13 -6.82
CA THR A 211 -7.59 -6.77 -6.95
C THR A 211 -6.19 -6.74 -7.55
N ILE A 212 -5.33 -7.71 -7.25
CA ILE A 212 -4.01 -7.85 -7.89
C ILE A 212 -4.19 -8.11 -9.39
N ALA A 213 -5.13 -8.99 -9.76
CA ALA A 213 -5.39 -9.33 -11.16
C ALA A 213 -6.02 -8.18 -11.96
N ALA A 214 -6.75 -7.29 -11.28
CA ALA A 214 -7.43 -6.14 -11.87
C ALA A 214 -6.61 -4.83 -11.81
N CYS A 215 -5.46 -4.83 -11.14
CA CYS A 215 -4.66 -3.63 -10.98
C CYS A 215 -4.16 -3.10 -12.33
N VAL A 216 -4.15 -1.77 -12.49
CA VAL A 216 -3.63 -1.11 -13.69
C VAL A 216 -2.20 -1.55 -14.02
N PRO A 217 -1.83 -1.54 -15.30
CA PRO A 217 -0.47 -1.86 -15.73
C PRO A 217 0.57 -0.98 -15.02
N PRO A 218 1.77 -1.51 -14.75
CA PRO A 218 2.85 -0.72 -14.16
C PRO A 218 3.21 0.56 -14.91
N ALA A 219 3.01 0.60 -16.21
CA ALA A 219 3.23 1.80 -17.02
C ALA A 219 2.30 2.95 -16.61
N ASP A 220 1.04 2.65 -16.26
CA ASP A 220 0.06 3.66 -15.84
C ASP A 220 0.40 4.24 -14.47
N VAL A 221 0.95 3.40 -13.56
CA VAL A 221 1.46 3.87 -12.25
C VAL A 221 2.65 4.82 -12.45
N LEU A 222 3.60 4.49 -13.35
CA LEU A 222 4.73 5.36 -13.67
C LEU A 222 4.27 6.66 -14.32
N ALA A 223 3.28 6.58 -15.22
CA ALA A 223 2.70 7.76 -15.86
C ALA A 223 1.99 8.68 -14.84
N ALA A 224 1.26 8.11 -13.88
CA ALA A 224 0.61 8.88 -12.82
C ALA A 224 1.63 9.57 -11.90
N LEU A 225 2.74 8.91 -11.54
CA LEU A 225 3.85 9.54 -10.83
C LEU A 225 4.45 10.71 -11.61
N ALA A 226 4.66 10.54 -12.93
CA ALA A 226 5.18 11.62 -13.78
C ALA A 226 4.20 12.80 -13.89
N ARG A 227 2.87 12.54 -14.03
CA ARG A 227 1.84 13.59 -14.02
C ARG A 227 1.80 14.37 -12.71
N ALA A 228 2.05 13.72 -11.60
CA ALA A 228 2.13 14.37 -10.28
C ALA A 228 3.40 15.23 -10.09
N GLY A 229 4.30 15.27 -11.07
CA GLY A 229 5.52 16.11 -11.04
C GLY A 229 6.77 15.38 -10.51
N PHE A 230 6.72 14.09 -10.26
CA PHE A 230 7.89 13.34 -9.84
C PHE A 230 8.92 13.21 -10.96
N ALA A 231 10.19 13.42 -10.62
CA ALA A 231 11.31 13.20 -11.52
C ALA A 231 11.71 11.72 -11.58
N ALA A 232 12.04 11.24 -12.79
CA ALA A 232 12.60 9.92 -13.07
C ALA A 232 11.88 8.76 -12.35
N PRO A 233 10.55 8.61 -12.47
CA PRO A 233 9.85 7.48 -11.87
C PRO A 233 10.39 6.18 -12.47
N ARG A 234 10.72 5.23 -11.60
CA ARG A 234 11.27 3.93 -12.00
C ARG A 234 10.57 2.80 -11.26
N ARG A 235 10.56 1.65 -11.87
CA ARG A 235 10.07 0.39 -11.29
C ARG A 235 11.17 -0.65 -11.29
N ALA A 236 11.38 -1.29 -10.14
CA ALA A 236 12.11 -2.55 -10.04
C ALA A 236 11.11 -3.70 -9.83
N LEU A 237 11.31 -4.82 -10.50
CA LEU A 237 10.52 -6.04 -10.32
C LEU A 237 11.37 -7.09 -9.61
N ILE A 238 11.02 -7.39 -8.38
CA ILE A 238 11.74 -8.34 -7.52
C ILE A 238 11.02 -9.68 -7.56
N LEU A 239 11.77 -10.75 -7.83
CA LEU A 239 11.27 -12.13 -7.93
C LEU A 239 10.10 -12.32 -8.93
N GLY A 240 9.93 -11.40 -9.88
CA GLY A 240 8.81 -11.44 -10.83
C GLY A 240 7.43 -11.16 -10.21
N LEU A 241 7.38 -10.72 -8.95
CA LEU A 241 6.16 -10.61 -8.16
C LEU A 241 6.00 -9.26 -7.46
N PHE A 242 7.08 -8.71 -6.91
CA PHE A 242 7.01 -7.45 -6.16
C PHE A 242 7.50 -6.29 -7.01
N SER A 243 6.65 -5.28 -7.19
CA SER A 243 7.01 -4.01 -7.81
C SER A 243 7.42 -3.00 -6.74
N GLU A 244 8.58 -2.40 -6.94
CA GLU A 244 9.09 -1.27 -6.17
C GLU A 244 9.08 -0.04 -7.09
N TYR A 245 8.11 0.86 -6.91
CA TYR A 245 8.06 2.13 -7.63
C TYR A 245 8.78 3.17 -6.78
N VAL A 246 9.77 3.85 -7.37
CA VAL A 246 10.56 4.88 -6.69
C VAL A 246 10.65 6.11 -7.59
N ALA A 247 10.39 7.29 -7.00
CA ALA A 247 10.47 8.57 -7.70
C ALA A 247 10.96 9.67 -6.75
N ARG A 248 11.49 10.77 -7.29
CA ARG A 248 12.00 11.93 -6.54
C ARG A 248 11.18 13.17 -6.86
N LYS A 249 10.99 14.00 -5.82
CA LYS A 249 10.48 15.36 -5.98
C LYS A 249 11.56 16.31 -6.42
#